data_fd28b0a31e0f24b26f92ccf1e6d29fea
#
_entry.id   fd28b0a31e0f24b26f92ccf1e6d29fea
#
_cell.length_a   1.000
_cell.length_b   1.000
_cell.length_c   1.000
_cell.angle_alpha   90.00
_cell.angle_beta   90.00
_cell.angle_gamma   90.00
#
_symmetry.space_group_name_H-M   'P 1'
#
loop_
_entity.id
_entity.type
_entity.pdbx_description
1 polymer ?
#
loop_
_entity_poly.entity_id
_entity_poly.type
_entity_poly.pdbx_seq_one_letter_code
_entity_poly.pdbx_strand_id
1 'polypeptide(L)'
;MIGIIGAMEIEVNALISMLENKTLTKISGINYYSGKISDKDVVIAKCGVGKVNAAICAQTMILTYSPDVLINTGVAGSLSEKLNICDIAVATDVVQHDMDTTPLGDPAGFITGIDLVKIPCDIRISQLLYNCATSLNEGNCILGTIASGDQFLNSDAQKKKIIDNFGAIAGEMEGASIGHVAYMNNVSFSVLRVMSDNASGESNIDFPKFCELAAEKSIKICKSFIESY
;
A
#
# COMPACT_ATOMS: atom_id res chain seq x y z
N MET A 1 -12.74 6.97 -11.98
CA MET A 1 -11.40 6.45 -12.36
C MET A 1 -10.72 5.88 -11.13
N ILE A 2 -10.04 4.75 -11.27
CA ILE A 2 -9.31 4.08 -10.20
C ILE A 2 -7.82 4.38 -10.36
N GLY A 3 -7.15 4.90 -9.33
CA GLY A 3 -5.71 5.08 -9.28
C GLY A 3 -5.03 3.92 -8.55
N ILE A 4 -4.01 3.31 -9.17
CA ILE A 4 -3.23 2.23 -8.56
C ILE A 4 -1.75 2.64 -8.53
N ILE A 5 -1.14 2.54 -7.36
CA ILE A 5 0.26 2.89 -7.12
C ILE A 5 0.98 1.70 -6.49
N GLY A 6 2.05 1.25 -7.12
CA GLY A 6 3.02 0.33 -6.53
C GLY A 6 4.41 0.94 -6.51
N ALA A 7 5.30 0.46 -5.67
CA ALA A 7 6.66 0.98 -5.54
C ALA A 7 7.60 0.38 -6.59
N MET A 8 7.41 -0.88 -6.93
CA MET A 8 8.31 -1.67 -7.78
C MET A 8 7.63 -2.11 -9.08
N GLU A 9 8.44 -2.40 -10.10
CA GLU A 9 7.93 -2.89 -11.40
C GLU A 9 7.14 -4.18 -11.29
N ILE A 10 7.60 -5.09 -10.46
CA ILE A 10 6.95 -6.38 -10.21
C ILE A 10 5.52 -6.24 -9.68
N GLU A 11 5.23 -5.14 -8.97
CA GLU A 11 3.92 -4.89 -8.36
C GLU A 11 2.90 -4.31 -9.34
N VAL A 12 3.34 -3.71 -10.47
CA VAL A 12 2.44 -2.98 -11.37
C VAL A 12 2.47 -3.44 -12.83
N ASN A 13 3.58 -4.06 -13.30
CA ASN A 13 3.74 -4.35 -14.72
C ASN A 13 2.66 -5.25 -15.30
N ALA A 14 2.19 -6.24 -14.56
CA ALA A 14 1.12 -7.10 -15.05
C ALA A 14 -0.22 -6.35 -15.16
N LEU A 15 -0.55 -5.46 -14.22
CA LEU A 15 -1.73 -4.59 -14.32
C LEU A 15 -1.61 -3.61 -15.50
N ILE A 16 -0.42 -3.02 -15.70
CA ILE A 16 -0.15 -2.14 -16.85
C ILE A 16 -0.33 -2.89 -18.18
N SER A 17 0.02 -4.18 -18.21
CA SER A 17 -0.15 -5.01 -19.40
C SER A 17 -1.61 -5.34 -19.72
N MET A 18 -2.51 -5.28 -18.72
CA MET A 18 -3.94 -5.50 -18.89
C MET A 18 -4.68 -4.27 -19.40
N LEU A 19 -4.04 -3.07 -19.41
CA LEU A 19 -4.70 -1.85 -19.86
C LEU A 19 -5.01 -1.88 -21.36
N GLU A 20 -6.28 -1.75 -21.68
CA GLU A 20 -6.78 -1.48 -23.02
C GLU A 20 -6.72 0.02 -23.30
N ASN A 21 -6.50 0.41 -24.56
CA ASN A 21 -6.38 1.80 -25.01
C ASN A 21 -5.33 2.59 -24.18
N LYS A 22 -4.24 1.93 -23.87
CA LYS A 22 -3.20 2.44 -22.97
C LYS A 22 -2.53 3.71 -23.47
N THR A 23 -2.51 4.74 -22.64
CA THR A 23 -1.78 6.00 -22.85
C THR A 23 -0.69 6.15 -21.80
N LEU A 24 0.49 6.59 -22.19
CA LEU A 24 1.61 6.88 -21.30
C LEU A 24 1.81 8.39 -21.20
N THR A 25 1.83 8.90 -19.97
CA THR A 25 2.22 10.29 -19.67
C THR A 25 3.36 10.26 -18.65
N LYS A 26 4.42 11.05 -18.89
CA LYS A 26 5.56 11.15 -17.96
C LYS A 26 5.54 12.52 -17.27
N ILE A 27 5.43 12.52 -15.93
CA ILE A 27 5.41 13.74 -15.11
C ILE A 27 6.31 13.50 -13.89
N SER A 28 7.16 14.47 -13.54
CA SER A 28 8.08 14.39 -12.39
C SER A 28 8.98 13.14 -12.41
N GLY A 29 9.35 12.66 -13.61
CA GLY A 29 10.16 11.44 -13.76
C GLY A 29 9.37 10.13 -13.65
N ILE A 30 8.09 10.17 -13.27
CA ILE A 30 7.22 9.01 -13.09
C ILE A 30 6.38 8.78 -14.34
N ASN A 31 6.25 7.52 -14.74
CA ASN A 31 5.38 7.09 -15.84
C ASN A 31 3.99 6.75 -15.30
N TYR A 32 2.96 7.40 -15.85
CA TYR A 32 1.55 7.15 -15.57
C TYR A 32 0.92 6.47 -16.79
N TYR A 33 0.39 5.28 -16.60
CA TYR A 33 -0.28 4.51 -17.64
C TYR A 33 -1.78 4.56 -17.39
N SER A 34 -2.51 5.25 -18.24
CA SER A 34 -3.98 5.31 -18.17
C SER A 34 -4.62 4.51 -19.29
N GLY A 35 -5.78 3.94 -19.04
CA GLY A 35 -6.54 3.11 -19.96
C GLY A 35 -7.72 2.45 -19.27
N LYS A 36 -8.17 1.30 -19.81
CA LYS A 36 -9.29 0.53 -19.24
C LYS A 36 -8.86 -0.87 -18.83
N ILE A 37 -9.42 -1.35 -17.73
CA ILE A 37 -9.43 -2.76 -17.35
C ILE A 37 -10.89 -3.11 -17.06
N SER A 38 -11.44 -4.11 -17.77
CA SER A 38 -12.84 -4.55 -17.60
C SER A 38 -13.83 -3.36 -17.61
N ASP A 39 -13.73 -2.49 -18.63
CA ASP A 39 -14.53 -1.28 -18.84
C ASP A 39 -14.36 -0.14 -17.80
N LYS A 40 -13.57 -0.33 -16.76
CA LYS A 40 -13.26 0.70 -15.77
C LYS A 40 -12.07 1.56 -16.22
N ASP A 41 -12.17 2.87 -16.01
CA ASP A 41 -11.04 3.77 -16.25
C ASP A 41 -10.05 3.64 -15.11
N VAL A 42 -8.79 3.33 -15.46
CA VAL A 42 -7.71 3.05 -14.50
C VAL A 42 -6.47 3.85 -14.86
N VAL A 43 -5.78 4.38 -13.87
CA VAL A 43 -4.43 4.92 -14.01
C VAL A 43 -3.49 4.20 -13.06
N ILE A 44 -2.35 3.72 -13.59
CA ILE A 44 -1.37 2.92 -12.85
C ILE A 44 -0.02 3.60 -12.93
N ALA A 45 0.69 3.67 -11.80
CA ALA A 45 2.04 4.21 -11.76
C ALA A 45 2.96 3.40 -10.85
N LYS A 46 4.25 3.32 -11.25
CA LYS A 46 5.33 2.90 -10.36
C LYS A 46 5.93 4.15 -9.72
N CYS A 47 5.77 4.31 -8.42
CA CYS A 47 6.29 5.50 -7.73
C CYS A 47 7.79 5.43 -7.41
N GLY A 48 8.35 4.24 -7.20
CA GLY A 48 9.63 4.04 -6.52
C GLY A 48 9.47 3.90 -5.02
N VAL A 49 10.51 3.41 -4.36
CA VAL A 49 10.50 3.10 -2.92
C VAL A 49 10.59 4.39 -2.09
N GLY A 50 9.83 4.42 -0.98
CA GLY A 50 9.91 5.44 0.06
C GLY A 50 8.87 6.56 -0.03
N LYS A 51 8.68 7.25 1.08
CA LYS A 51 7.58 8.19 1.33
C LYS A 51 7.54 9.37 0.37
N VAL A 52 8.70 9.96 0.03
CA VAL A 52 8.77 11.11 -0.88
C VAL A 52 8.33 10.72 -2.29
N ASN A 53 8.85 9.60 -2.82
CA ASN A 53 8.45 9.07 -4.13
C ASN A 53 6.95 8.79 -4.18
N ALA A 54 6.43 8.16 -3.14
CA ALA A 54 5.01 7.82 -3.00
C ALA A 54 4.13 9.09 -2.96
N ALA A 55 4.51 10.11 -2.19
CA ALA A 55 3.79 11.38 -2.11
C ALA A 55 3.74 12.13 -3.44
N ILE A 56 4.89 12.25 -4.13
CA ILE A 56 4.97 12.90 -5.45
C ILE A 56 4.07 12.18 -6.46
N CYS A 57 4.12 10.84 -6.45
CA CYS A 57 3.28 10.03 -7.34
C CYS A 57 1.79 10.22 -7.08
N ALA A 58 1.36 10.12 -5.82
CA ALA A 58 -0.04 10.25 -5.42
C ALA A 58 -0.57 11.66 -5.73
N GLN A 59 0.15 12.72 -5.35
CA GLN A 59 -0.28 14.10 -5.59
C GLN A 59 -0.38 14.39 -7.10
N THR A 60 0.60 13.96 -7.88
CA THR A 60 0.57 14.15 -9.34
C THR A 60 -0.59 13.38 -9.96
N MET A 61 -0.84 12.13 -9.53
CA MET A 61 -1.94 11.32 -10.01
C MET A 61 -3.29 11.98 -9.72
N ILE A 62 -3.49 12.51 -8.52
CA ILE A 62 -4.72 13.21 -8.12
C ILE A 62 -4.95 14.44 -8.98
N LEU A 63 -3.95 15.30 -9.13
CA LEU A 63 -4.08 16.55 -9.88
C LEU A 63 -4.27 16.34 -11.37
N THR A 64 -3.72 15.26 -11.95
CA THR A 64 -3.74 15.03 -13.39
C THR A 64 -4.94 14.22 -13.84
N TYR A 65 -5.35 13.23 -13.03
CA TYR A 65 -6.34 12.23 -13.43
C TYR A 65 -7.63 12.27 -12.61
N SER A 66 -7.64 12.99 -11.47
CA SER A 66 -8.80 13.11 -10.58
C SER A 66 -9.44 11.74 -10.24
N PRO A 67 -8.68 10.76 -9.74
CA PRO A 67 -9.23 9.45 -9.41
C PRO A 67 -10.22 9.56 -8.25
N ASP A 68 -11.27 8.73 -8.29
CA ASP A 68 -12.25 8.62 -7.20
C ASP A 68 -11.68 7.85 -6.00
N VAL A 69 -10.71 6.98 -6.27
CA VAL A 69 -10.06 6.13 -5.27
C VAL A 69 -8.60 5.87 -5.63
N LEU A 70 -7.74 5.85 -4.60
CA LEU A 70 -6.35 5.40 -4.70
C LEU A 70 -6.17 4.06 -3.99
N ILE A 71 -5.58 3.10 -4.69
CA ILE A 71 -5.13 1.84 -4.10
C ILE A 71 -3.61 1.79 -4.15
N ASN A 72 -2.99 1.70 -2.99
CA ASN A 72 -1.58 1.34 -2.92
C ASN A 72 -1.45 -0.17 -2.76
N THR A 73 -0.71 -0.80 -3.65
CA THR A 73 -0.53 -2.25 -3.69
C THR A 73 0.95 -2.61 -3.64
N GLY A 74 1.28 -3.74 -3.04
CA GLY A 74 2.65 -4.21 -2.98
C GLY A 74 2.90 -5.27 -1.91
N VAL A 75 4.18 -5.49 -1.63
CA VAL A 75 4.64 -6.40 -0.60
C VAL A 75 4.90 -5.68 0.72
N ALA A 76 4.93 -6.42 1.82
CA ALA A 76 5.25 -5.89 3.14
C ALA A 76 5.86 -6.96 4.06
N GLY A 77 6.58 -6.50 5.09
CA GLY A 77 6.99 -7.35 6.19
C GLY A 77 5.84 -7.56 7.20
N SER A 78 5.66 -8.80 7.65
CA SER A 78 4.68 -9.10 8.69
C SER A 78 5.12 -8.53 10.05
N LEU A 79 4.16 -7.93 10.75
CA LEU A 79 4.27 -7.48 12.15
C LEU A 79 3.30 -8.25 13.06
N SER A 80 2.64 -9.29 12.55
CA SER A 80 1.63 -10.05 13.28
C SER A 80 1.88 -11.56 13.14
N GLU A 81 1.85 -12.28 14.25
CA GLU A 81 1.90 -13.75 14.26
C GLU A 81 0.73 -14.41 13.50
N LYS A 82 -0.32 -13.65 13.18
CA LYS A 82 -1.48 -14.12 12.42
C LYS A 82 -1.25 -14.08 10.91
N LEU A 83 -0.15 -13.50 10.46
CA LEU A 83 0.20 -13.35 9.04
C LEU A 83 1.49 -14.09 8.72
N ASN A 84 1.37 -15.11 7.90
CA ASN A 84 2.49 -15.86 7.34
C ASN A 84 2.89 -15.28 5.97
N ILE A 85 3.98 -15.77 5.40
CA ILE A 85 4.40 -15.45 4.03
C ILE A 85 3.23 -15.76 3.07
N CYS A 86 3.01 -14.87 2.12
CA CYS A 86 1.87 -14.87 1.18
C CYS A 86 0.48 -14.65 1.80
N ASP A 87 0.33 -14.41 3.10
CA ASP A 87 -0.92 -13.90 3.66
C ASP A 87 -1.11 -12.41 3.31
N ILE A 88 -2.33 -11.93 3.50
CA ILE A 88 -2.76 -10.62 3.01
C ILE A 88 -3.13 -9.71 4.17
N ALA A 89 -2.66 -8.47 4.12
CA ALA A 89 -3.09 -7.38 4.98
C ALA A 89 -3.80 -6.30 4.16
N VAL A 90 -4.99 -5.88 4.61
CA VAL A 90 -5.69 -4.73 4.07
C VAL A 90 -5.82 -3.67 5.16
N ALA A 91 -5.48 -2.43 4.84
CA ALA A 91 -5.45 -1.37 5.82
C ALA A 91 -6.86 -0.93 6.25
N THR A 92 -7.08 -0.80 7.56
CA THR A 92 -8.18 0.01 8.14
C THR A 92 -7.74 1.45 8.31
N ASP A 93 -6.48 1.64 8.58
CA ASP A 93 -5.77 2.90 8.76
C ASP A 93 -4.28 2.69 8.48
N VAL A 94 -3.58 3.79 8.24
CA VAL A 94 -2.13 3.78 8.02
C VAL A 94 -1.44 4.75 8.98
N VAL A 95 -0.17 4.47 9.32
CA VAL A 95 0.63 5.31 10.21
C VAL A 95 2.04 5.51 9.68
N GLN A 96 2.60 6.72 9.81
CA GLN A 96 4.02 6.96 9.57
C GLN A 96 4.80 6.67 10.84
N HIS A 97 5.35 5.46 10.98
CA HIS A 97 5.98 5.00 12.22
C HIS A 97 7.30 5.70 12.55
N ASP A 98 7.92 6.33 11.57
CA ASP A 98 9.18 7.08 11.67
C ASP A 98 8.98 8.60 11.80
N MET A 99 7.73 9.08 11.84
CA MET A 99 7.42 10.46 12.20
C MET A 99 7.51 10.61 13.72
N ASP A 100 8.47 11.39 14.19
CA ASP A 100 8.78 11.49 15.61
C ASP A 100 9.01 12.94 16.06
N THR A 101 7.99 13.51 16.68
CA THR A 101 8.02 14.80 17.38
C THR A 101 7.80 14.63 18.89
N THR A 102 8.04 13.42 19.42
CA THR A 102 7.88 13.13 20.85
C THR A 102 8.73 14.03 21.76
N PRO A 103 9.93 14.51 21.38
CA PRO A 103 10.66 15.48 22.19
C PRO A 103 9.92 16.82 22.36
N LEU A 104 8.93 17.13 21.52
CA LEU A 104 8.07 18.31 21.64
C LEU A 104 6.79 18.06 22.44
N GLY A 105 6.57 16.81 22.88
CA GLY A 105 5.41 16.40 23.67
C GLY A 105 4.30 15.74 22.87
N ASP A 106 4.47 15.56 21.56
CA ASP A 106 3.49 14.88 20.71
C ASP A 106 3.55 13.35 20.90
N PRO A 107 2.47 12.61 20.61
CA PRO A 107 2.54 11.16 20.52
C PRO A 107 3.37 10.72 19.31
N ALA A 108 4.01 9.55 19.39
CA ALA A 108 4.74 8.96 18.28
C ALA A 108 3.82 8.83 17.04
N GLY A 109 4.35 9.15 15.85
CA GLY A 109 3.60 9.08 14.60
C GLY A 109 2.63 10.25 14.36
N PHE A 110 2.58 11.24 15.27
CA PHE A 110 1.71 12.41 15.11
C PHE A 110 2.16 13.28 13.92
N ILE A 111 1.21 13.61 13.05
CA ILE A 111 1.48 14.44 11.88
C ILE A 111 0.82 15.80 12.09
N THR A 112 1.63 16.81 12.40
CA THR A 112 1.18 18.21 12.50
C THR A 112 0.58 18.68 11.18
N GLY A 113 -0.54 19.38 11.24
CA GLY A 113 -1.23 19.93 10.07
C GLY A 113 -2.41 19.09 9.59
N ILE A 114 -2.41 17.78 9.86
CA ILE A 114 -3.62 16.94 9.77
C ILE A 114 -4.08 16.46 11.15
N ASP A 115 -3.22 16.64 12.18
CA ASP A 115 -3.45 16.36 13.59
C ASP A 115 -3.90 14.92 13.87
N LEU A 116 -3.30 13.97 13.18
CA LEU A 116 -3.56 12.53 13.28
C LEU A 116 -2.27 11.74 13.50
N VAL A 117 -2.38 10.65 14.24
CA VAL A 117 -1.38 9.57 14.29
C VAL A 117 -1.72 8.53 13.24
N LYS A 118 -2.97 8.06 13.20
CA LYS A 118 -3.47 7.09 12.23
C LYS A 118 -4.39 7.78 11.24
N ILE A 119 -4.11 7.62 9.96
CA ILE A 119 -4.91 8.16 8.86
C ILE A 119 -5.91 7.08 8.45
N PRO A 120 -7.23 7.30 8.61
CA PRO A 120 -8.24 6.30 8.31
C PRO A 120 -8.34 6.05 6.80
N CYS A 121 -8.38 4.79 6.40
CA CYS A 121 -8.74 4.38 5.05
C CYS A 121 -10.27 4.49 4.83
N ASP A 122 -10.71 4.52 3.59
CA ASP A 122 -12.15 4.36 3.31
C ASP A 122 -12.56 2.91 3.61
N ILE A 123 -13.39 2.74 4.63
CA ILE A 123 -13.79 1.41 5.12
C ILE A 123 -14.51 0.58 4.06
N ARG A 124 -15.25 1.21 3.13
CA ARG A 124 -15.95 0.49 2.04
C ARG A 124 -14.95 -0.07 1.05
N ILE A 125 -13.91 0.71 0.74
CA ILE A 125 -12.82 0.30 -0.15
C ILE A 125 -12.00 -0.83 0.49
N SER A 126 -11.63 -0.66 1.77
CA SER A 126 -10.92 -1.70 2.52
C SER A 126 -11.72 -3.01 2.62
N GLN A 127 -13.03 -2.92 2.87
CA GLN A 127 -13.89 -4.11 2.91
C GLN A 127 -14.02 -4.77 1.53
N LEU A 128 -14.10 -3.99 0.44
CA LEU A 128 -14.14 -4.54 -0.91
C LEU A 128 -12.83 -5.26 -1.25
N LEU A 129 -11.66 -4.67 -0.94
CA LEU A 129 -10.36 -5.33 -1.11
C LEU A 129 -10.26 -6.62 -0.27
N TYR A 130 -10.73 -6.58 0.98
CA TYR A 130 -10.77 -7.76 1.85
C TYR A 130 -11.63 -8.88 1.25
N ASN A 131 -12.82 -8.54 0.73
CA ASN A 131 -13.70 -9.51 0.09
C ASN A 131 -13.07 -10.10 -1.18
N CYS A 132 -12.42 -9.28 -2.02
CA CYS A 132 -11.68 -9.74 -3.19
C CYS A 132 -10.54 -10.68 -2.78
N ALA A 133 -9.77 -10.33 -1.75
CA ALA A 133 -8.67 -11.14 -1.25
C ALA A 133 -9.15 -12.50 -0.71
N THR A 134 -10.21 -12.51 0.09
CA THR A 134 -10.76 -13.74 0.67
C THR A 134 -11.42 -14.64 -0.37
N SER A 135 -11.99 -14.07 -1.43
CA SER A 135 -12.60 -14.86 -2.52
C SER A 135 -11.59 -15.67 -3.32
N LEU A 136 -10.32 -15.27 -3.33
CA LEU A 136 -9.26 -16.05 -3.98
C LEU A 136 -8.96 -17.36 -3.26
N ASN A 137 -9.26 -17.45 -1.97
CA ASN A 137 -9.01 -18.64 -1.14
C ASN A 137 -7.53 -19.11 -1.15
N GLU A 138 -6.59 -18.15 -1.29
CA GLU A 138 -5.15 -18.40 -1.44
C GLU A 138 -4.34 -17.92 -0.20
N GLY A 139 -4.87 -18.05 1.00
CA GLY A 139 -4.21 -17.65 2.25
C GLY A 139 -5.11 -16.85 3.17
N ASN A 140 -4.57 -16.49 4.34
CA ASN A 140 -5.29 -15.69 5.31
C ASN A 140 -5.30 -14.22 4.89
N CYS A 141 -6.38 -13.51 5.20
CA CYS A 141 -6.49 -12.07 4.99
C CYS A 141 -6.99 -11.40 6.27
N ILE A 142 -6.29 -10.39 6.75
CA ILE A 142 -6.74 -9.62 7.92
C ILE A 142 -6.77 -8.12 7.65
N LEU A 143 -7.68 -7.44 8.34
CA LEU A 143 -7.80 -6.00 8.38
C LEU A 143 -7.04 -5.44 9.58
N GLY A 144 -6.33 -4.31 9.42
CA GLY A 144 -5.63 -3.67 10.51
C GLY A 144 -4.78 -2.48 10.10
N THR A 145 -4.02 -1.94 11.05
CA THR A 145 -3.09 -0.84 10.83
C THR A 145 -1.89 -1.29 10.01
N ILE A 146 -1.56 -0.56 8.93
CA ILE A 146 -0.31 -0.73 8.18
C ILE A 146 0.63 0.44 8.49
N ALA A 147 1.88 0.13 8.83
CA ALA A 147 2.89 1.12 9.21
C ALA A 147 3.88 1.37 8.09
N SER A 148 4.08 2.64 7.73
CA SER A 148 5.05 3.06 6.71
C SER A 148 6.19 3.86 7.31
N GLY A 149 7.39 3.69 6.75
CA GLY A 149 8.56 4.50 7.08
C GLY A 149 9.66 4.34 6.05
N ASP A 150 10.58 5.30 5.98
CA ASP A 150 11.75 5.24 5.09
C ASP A 150 12.85 4.31 5.65
N GLN A 151 12.42 3.14 6.16
CA GLN A 151 13.29 2.16 6.79
C GLN A 151 12.87 0.74 6.38
N PHE A 152 13.85 -0.07 5.95
CA PHE A 152 13.64 -1.50 5.81
C PHE A 152 13.67 -2.16 7.19
N LEU A 153 12.59 -2.83 7.58
CA LEU A 153 12.43 -3.43 8.90
C LEU A 153 13.13 -4.79 8.97
N ASN A 154 14.36 -4.80 9.45
CA ASN A 154 15.21 -5.99 9.49
C ASN A 154 15.58 -6.46 10.90
N SER A 155 15.07 -5.83 11.97
CA SER A 155 15.35 -6.21 13.34
C SER A 155 14.07 -6.35 14.18
N ASP A 156 14.08 -7.32 15.10
CA ASP A 156 12.96 -7.55 16.03
C ASP A 156 12.68 -6.33 16.91
N ALA A 157 13.73 -5.59 17.29
CA ALA A 157 13.58 -4.38 18.09
C ALA A 157 12.80 -3.28 17.36
N GLN A 158 13.05 -3.09 16.05
CA GLN A 158 12.29 -2.16 15.22
C GLN A 158 10.83 -2.62 15.08
N LYS A 159 10.62 -3.90 14.72
CA LYS A 159 9.29 -4.50 14.57
C LYS A 159 8.49 -4.35 15.87
N LYS A 160 9.11 -4.74 17.02
CA LYS A 160 8.48 -4.62 18.33
C LYS A 160 8.08 -3.17 18.68
N LYS A 161 8.95 -2.19 18.44
CA LYS A 161 8.64 -0.76 18.67
C LYS A 161 7.41 -0.32 17.90
N ILE A 162 7.27 -0.74 16.65
CA ILE A 162 6.12 -0.38 15.79
C ILE A 162 4.85 -1.08 16.29
N ILE A 163 4.94 -2.34 16.66
CA ILE A 163 3.81 -3.10 17.23
C ILE A 163 3.33 -2.45 18.53
N ASP A 164 4.24 -2.19 19.47
CA ASP A 164 3.93 -1.62 20.79
C ASP A 164 3.29 -0.23 20.68
N ASN A 165 3.77 0.63 19.74
CA ASN A 165 3.28 2.00 19.59
C ASN A 165 1.96 2.08 18.80
N PHE A 166 1.79 1.23 17.80
CA PHE A 166 0.72 1.44 16.81
C PHE A 166 -0.22 0.25 16.66
N GLY A 167 0.12 -0.94 17.16
CA GLY A 167 -0.63 -2.17 16.92
C GLY A 167 -0.66 -2.56 15.44
N ALA A 168 0.38 -2.19 14.69
CA ALA A 168 0.44 -2.45 13.26
C ALA A 168 0.60 -3.95 12.97
N ILE A 169 -0.04 -4.41 11.89
CA ILE A 169 -0.02 -5.81 11.43
C ILE A 169 0.98 -6.06 10.30
N ALA A 170 1.38 -5.00 9.60
CA ALA A 170 2.36 -5.05 8.51
C ALA A 170 3.17 -3.75 8.46
N GLY A 171 4.40 -3.84 7.96
CA GLY A 171 5.30 -2.72 7.77
C GLY A 171 5.81 -2.62 6.34
N GLU A 172 5.80 -1.42 5.78
CA GLU A 172 6.21 -1.12 4.40
C GLU A 172 6.71 0.32 4.30
N MET A 173 6.84 0.91 3.10
CA MET A 173 7.55 2.18 2.94
C MET A 173 6.76 3.29 2.21
N GLU A 174 5.49 3.11 1.81
CA GLU A 174 4.74 4.05 0.96
C GLU A 174 3.31 4.37 1.42
N GLY A 175 2.59 3.39 1.92
CA GLY A 175 1.14 3.43 2.10
C GLY A 175 0.64 4.61 2.92
N ALA A 176 1.30 4.92 4.05
CA ALA A 176 0.90 6.04 4.87
C ALA A 176 1.21 7.41 4.23
N SER A 177 2.21 7.48 3.36
CA SER A 177 2.50 8.70 2.60
C SER A 177 1.45 8.94 1.51
N ILE A 178 1.05 7.89 0.78
CA ILE A 178 -0.06 7.96 -0.18
C ILE A 178 -1.36 8.30 0.55
N GLY A 179 -1.63 7.65 1.68
CA GLY A 179 -2.80 7.93 2.51
C GLY A 179 -2.85 9.36 3.02
N HIS A 180 -1.71 9.92 3.43
CA HIS A 180 -1.60 11.32 3.85
C HIS A 180 -1.99 12.28 2.71
N VAL A 181 -1.43 12.05 1.52
CA VAL A 181 -1.78 12.84 0.33
C VAL A 181 -3.25 12.71 -0.03
N ALA A 182 -3.78 11.48 -0.04
CA ALA A 182 -5.20 11.22 -0.33
C ALA A 182 -6.12 11.93 0.68
N TYR A 183 -5.81 11.83 1.98
CA TYR A 183 -6.56 12.50 3.05
C TYR A 183 -6.62 14.03 2.85
N MET A 184 -5.49 14.67 2.58
CA MET A 184 -5.42 16.12 2.34
C MET A 184 -6.20 16.56 1.09
N ASN A 185 -6.35 15.66 0.11
CA ASN A 185 -7.07 15.93 -1.14
C ASN A 185 -8.53 15.43 -1.12
N ASN A 186 -9.01 14.87 0.00
CA ASN A 186 -10.33 14.25 0.14
C ASN A 186 -10.61 13.16 -0.90
N VAL A 187 -9.60 12.36 -1.24
CA VAL A 187 -9.70 11.21 -2.13
C VAL A 187 -9.76 9.94 -1.29
N SER A 188 -10.72 9.05 -1.59
CA SER A 188 -10.80 7.73 -0.94
C SER A 188 -9.54 6.92 -1.21
N PHE A 189 -9.04 6.18 -0.22
CA PHE A 189 -7.87 5.33 -0.41
C PHE A 189 -7.93 4.07 0.45
N SER A 190 -7.17 3.06 0.05
CA SER A 190 -6.82 1.91 0.89
C SER A 190 -5.46 1.34 0.48
N VAL A 191 -4.89 0.51 1.35
CA VAL A 191 -3.59 -0.13 1.15
C VAL A 191 -3.75 -1.64 1.24
N LEU A 192 -3.24 -2.32 0.22
CA LEU A 192 -3.19 -3.77 0.11
C LEU A 192 -1.74 -4.23 0.18
N ARG A 193 -1.44 -5.20 1.02
CA ARG A 193 -0.11 -5.81 1.14
C ARG A 193 -0.19 -7.32 1.17
N VAL A 194 0.74 -7.97 0.49
CA VAL A 194 0.97 -9.41 0.62
C VAL A 194 2.31 -9.61 1.30
N MET A 195 2.34 -10.49 2.30
CA MET A 195 3.53 -10.67 3.14
C MET A 195 4.65 -11.35 2.38
N SER A 196 5.83 -10.71 2.35
CA SER A 196 7.06 -11.24 1.75
C SER A 196 8.00 -11.88 2.77
N ASP A 197 7.78 -11.64 4.06
CA ASP A 197 8.46 -12.27 5.18
C ASP A 197 7.47 -12.57 6.32
N ASN A 198 7.94 -13.26 7.35
CA ASN A 198 7.17 -13.50 8.57
C ASN A 198 7.62 -12.57 9.72
N ALA A 199 6.82 -12.51 10.79
CA ALA A 199 7.10 -11.68 11.96
C ALA A 199 8.38 -12.12 12.70
N SER A 200 8.79 -13.39 12.60
CA SER A 200 9.96 -13.98 13.28
C SER A 200 11.31 -13.67 12.61
N GLY A 201 11.31 -12.90 11.51
CA GLY A 201 12.56 -12.49 10.85
C GLY A 201 13.27 -13.59 10.07
N GLU A 202 12.69 -14.77 9.97
CA GLU A 202 13.21 -15.85 9.13
C GLU A 202 12.97 -15.57 7.64
N SER A 203 13.51 -14.45 7.14
CA SER A 203 13.63 -14.20 5.71
C SER A 203 14.79 -15.03 5.17
N ASN A 204 14.60 -16.34 5.09
CA ASN A 204 15.63 -17.24 4.60
C ASN A 204 15.58 -17.36 3.08
N ILE A 205 16.69 -17.04 2.44
CA ILE A 205 17.25 -17.56 1.18
C ILE A 205 16.52 -17.15 -0.11
N ASP A 206 15.19 -16.91 -0.11
CA ASP A 206 14.41 -16.68 -1.34
C ASP A 206 13.52 -15.42 -1.30
N PHE A 207 13.96 -14.32 -0.64
CA PHE A 207 13.20 -13.06 -0.61
C PHE A 207 12.75 -12.60 -2.02
N PRO A 208 13.58 -12.65 -3.07
CA PRO A 208 13.14 -12.31 -4.43
C PRO A 208 11.97 -13.17 -4.90
N LYS A 209 12.01 -14.49 -4.66
CA LYS A 209 10.95 -15.42 -5.05
C LYS A 209 9.65 -15.18 -4.29
N PHE A 210 9.74 -14.89 -2.99
CA PHE A 210 8.54 -14.53 -2.21
C PHE A 210 7.96 -13.19 -2.65
N CYS A 211 8.78 -12.22 -3.02
CA CYS A 211 8.30 -10.97 -3.61
C CYS A 211 7.56 -11.20 -4.93
N GLU A 212 8.03 -12.12 -5.78
CA GLU A 212 7.33 -12.48 -7.03
C GLU A 212 5.95 -13.07 -6.75
N LEU A 213 5.87 -14.08 -5.88
CA LEU A 213 4.59 -14.72 -5.51
C LEU A 213 3.63 -13.73 -4.84
N ALA A 214 4.14 -12.87 -3.96
CA ALA A 214 3.34 -11.85 -3.29
C ALA A 214 2.82 -10.80 -4.28
N ALA A 215 3.66 -10.36 -5.23
CA ALA A 215 3.26 -9.43 -6.27
C ALA A 215 2.19 -10.04 -7.20
N GLU A 216 2.35 -11.28 -7.65
CA GLU A 216 1.34 -11.98 -8.45
C GLU A 216 -0.01 -12.04 -7.73
N LYS A 217 -0.01 -12.35 -6.44
CA LYS A 217 -1.24 -12.39 -5.64
C LYS A 217 -1.88 -11.02 -5.52
N SER A 218 -1.10 -9.98 -5.23
CA SER A 218 -1.62 -8.61 -5.12
C SER A 218 -2.23 -8.12 -6.44
N ILE A 219 -1.66 -8.50 -7.58
CA ILE A 219 -2.19 -8.21 -8.91
C ILE A 219 -3.56 -8.86 -9.13
N LYS A 220 -3.72 -10.15 -8.75
CA LYS A 220 -5.02 -10.85 -8.84
C LYS A 220 -6.09 -10.14 -8.01
N ILE A 221 -5.74 -9.72 -6.78
CA ILE A 221 -6.66 -8.99 -5.89
C ILE A 221 -7.03 -7.64 -6.50
N CYS A 222 -6.05 -6.87 -6.99
CA CYS A 222 -6.30 -5.59 -7.64
C CYS A 222 -7.20 -5.73 -8.86
N LYS A 223 -6.99 -6.76 -9.70
CA LYS A 223 -7.86 -7.05 -10.83
C LYS A 223 -9.29 -7.31 -10.37
N SER A 224 -9.49 -8.21 -9.40
CA SER A 224 -10.80 -8.51 -8.83
C SER A 224 -11.47 -7.27 -8.23
N PHE A 225 -10.68 -6.40 -7.55
CA PHE A 225 -11.16 -5.12 -7.05
C PHE A 225 -11.65 -4.20 -8.17
N ILE A 226 -10.87 -4.03 -9.25
CA ILE A 226 -11.24 -3.20 -10.40
C ILE A 226 -12.56 -3.68 -11.00
N GLU A 227 -12.71 -4.99 -11.17
CA GLU A 227 -13.92 -5.62 -11.73
C GLU A 227 -15.16 -5.44 -10.84
N SER A 228 -14.96 -5.33 -9.53
CA SER A 228 -16.03 -5.24 -8.54
C SER A 228 -16.38 -3.80 -8.13
N TYR A 229 -15.50 -2.83 -8.39
CA TYR A 229 -15.67 -1.42 -8.07
C TYR A 229 -16.59 -0.73 -9.08
#